data_7e3a8f99bf1b09e82fd2ea2ffd5fd96f
#
_entry.id   7e3a8f99bf1b09e82fd2ea2ffd5fd96f
#
_cell.length_a   1.000
_cell.length_b   1.000
_cell.length_c   1.000
_cell.angle_alpha   90.00
_cell.angle_beta   90.00
_cell.angle_gamma   90.00
#
_symmetry.space_group_name_H-M   'P 1'
#
loop_
_entity.id
_entity.type
_entity.pdbx_description
1 polymer ?
#
loop_
_entity_poly.entity_id
_entity_poly.type
_entity_poly.pdbx_seq_one_letter_code
_entity_poly.pdbx_strand_id
1 'polypeptide(L)'
;IYTIVYRKKALYPIYIFVLITGLYGGFALWWIPYLYTWTILWGITMLLPKGIKDSHAAMIYPLICGLHGLLYGVLYAPAQALMFGLDFDGMITWIVAGFPFDLLHAGGNLVAGFLVLPLVKVLKKLEHR
;
A
#
# COMPACT_ATOMS: atom_id res chain seq x y z
N ILE A 1 1.96 -6.64 -6.29
CA ILE A 1 2.45 -7.88 -6.92
C ILE A 1 1.51 -9.01 -6.56
N TYR A 2 1.46 -9.46 -5.32
CA TYR A 2 0.67 -10.61 -4.87
C TYR A 2 -0.83 -10.49 -5.24
N THR A 3 -1.43 -9.31 -5.12
CA THR A 3 -2.84 -9.08 -5.45
C THR A 3 -3.14 -9.32 -6.93
N ILE A 4 -2.20 -8.99 -7.81
CA ILE A 4 -2.36 -9.18 -9.26
C ILE A 4 -2.33 -10.68 -9.61
N VAL A 5 -1.49 -11.45 -8.94
CA VAL A 5 -1.31 -12.89 -9.19
C VAL A 5 -2.35 -13.71 -8.41
N TYR A 6 -2.45 -13.51 -7.11
CA TYR A 6 -3.20 -14.38 -6.19
C TYR A 6 -4.59 -13.85 -5.79
N ARG A 7 -4.93 -12.62 -6.21
CA ARG A 7 -6.24 -11.99 -5.94
C ARG A 7 -6.57 -12.01 -4.44
N LYS A 8 -7.64 -12.70 -4.03
CA LYS A 8 -8.06 -12.77 -2.62
C LYS A 8 -7.01 -13.40 -1.71
N LYS A 9 -6.29 -14.41 -2.20
CA LYS A 9 -5.23 -15.07 -1.42
C LYS A 9 -4.04 -14.17 -1.10
N ALA A 10 -3.92 -13.02 -1.79
CA ALA A 10 -2.86 -12.03 -1.50
C ALA A 10 -2.96 -11.43 -0.09
N LEU A 11 -4.12 -11.52 0.57
CA LEU A 11 -4.26 -11.10 1.96
C LEU A 11 -3.36 -11.90 2.91
N TYR A 12 -3.08 -13.17 2.63
CA TYR A 12 -2.16 -13.97 3.46
C TYR A 12 -0.75 -13.34 3.55
N PRO A 13 -0.01 -13.14 2.45
CA PRO A 13 1.31 -12.51 2.53
C PRO A 13 1.25 -11.05 3.01
N ILE A 14 0.16 -10.31 2.76
CA ILE A 14 -0.01 -8.95 3.28
C ILE A 14 -0.06 -8.97 4.80
N TYR A 15 -0.90 -9.82 5.41
CA TYR A 15 -1.02 -9.87 6.87
C TYR A 15 0.17 -10.55 7.55
N ILE A 16 0.85 -11.48 6.88
CA ILE A 16 2.15 -11.99 7.34
C ILE A 16 3.17 -10.83 7.41
N PHE A 17 3.24 -9.98 6.38
CA PHE A 17 4.10 -8.79 6.40
C PHE A 17 3.73 -7.84 7.55
N VAL A 18 2.44 -7.54 7.73
CA VAL A 18 1.96 -6.69 8.83
C VAL A 18 2.35 -7.27 10.18
N LEU A 19 2.21 -8.58 10.37
CA LEU A 19 2.62 -9.27 11.60
C LEU A 19 4.13 -9.17 11.83
N ILE A 20 4.94 -9.45 10.80
CA ILE A 20 6.40 -9.37 10.89
C ILE A 20 6.85 -7.95 11.25
N THR A 21 6.23 -6.91 10.69
CA THR A 21 6.55 -5.52 11.05
C THR A 21 6.27 -5.23 12.53
N GLY A 22 5.19 -5.76 13.08
CA GLY A 22 4.86 -5.66 14.51
C GLY A 22 5.85 -6.43 15.40
N LEU A 23 6.26 -7.62 14.97
CA LEU A 23 7.27 -8.42 15.68
C LEU A 23 8.64 -7.75 15.69
N TYR A 24 9.02 -7.13 14.57
CA TYR A 24 10.31 -6.44 14.43
C TYR A 24 10.36 -5.08 15.14
N GLY A 25 9.34 -4.25 14.94
CA GLY A 25 9.27 -2.87 15.45
C GLY A 25 8.52 -2.70 16.77
N GLY A 26 7.91 -3.77 17.28
CA GLY A 26 7.05 -3.76 18.46
C GLY A 26 5.58 -3.43 18.10
N PHE A 27 4.66 -4.12 18.77
CA PHE A 27 3.21 -3.87 18.66
C PHE A 27 2.83 -2.63 19.48
N ALA A 28 2.98 -1.45 18.86
CA ALA A 28 2.61 -0.18 19.46
C ALA A 28 1.56 0.55 18.61
N LEU A 29 1.16 1.75 19.01
CA LEU A 29 0.10 2.52 18.34
C LEU A 29 0.39 2.76 16.86
N TRP A 30 1.65 2.98 16.48
CA TRP A 30 2.08 3.16 15.09
C TRP A 30 1.73 1.97 14.18
N TRP A 31 1.59 0.78 14.72
CA TRP A 31 1.31 -0.44 13.98
C TRP A 31 -0.18 -0.61 13.64
N ILE A 32 -1.08 -0.01 14.42
CA ILE A 32 -2.53 -0.17 14.24
C ILE A 32 -3.00 0.22 12.82
N PRO A 33 -2.57 1.35 12.21
CA PRO A 33 -2.97 1.70 10.86
C PRO A 33 -2.54 0.68 9.79
N TYR A 34 -1.48 -0.09 10.02
CA TYR A 34 -1.02 -1.13 9.09
C TYR A 34 -2.04 -2.23 8.88
N LEU A 35 -2.94 -2.46 9.86
CA LEU A 35 -4.01 -3.44 9.76
C LEU A 35 -4.96 -3.16 8.58
N TYR A 36 -5.12 -1.90 8.19
CA TYR A 36 -6.05 -1.56 7.11
C TYR A 36 -5.38 -0.88 5.90
N THR A 37 -4.29 -0.14 6.07
CA THR A 37 -3.65 0.64 5.00
C THR A 37 -3.26 -0.24 3.80
N TRP A 38 -2.68 -1.41 4.06
CA TRP A 38 -2.31 -2.38 3.02
C TRP A 38 -3.52 -3.08 2.43
N THR A 39 -4.58 -3.26 3.20
CA THR A 39 -5.85 -3.83 2.73
C THR A 39 -6.54 -2.87 1.77
N ILE A 40 -6.43 -1.57 1.97
CA ILE A 40 -6.94 -0.55 1.04
C ILE A 40 -6.20 -0.66 -0.30
N LEU A 41 -4.87 -0.74 -0.29
CA LEU A 41 -4.08 -0.96 -1.52
C LEU A 41 -4.48 -2.26 -2.23
N TRP A 42 -4.68 -3.35 -1.46
CA TRP A 42 -5.22 -4.61 -1.98
C TRP A 42 -6.58 -4.40 -2.65
N GLY A 43 -7.51 -3.70 -1.98
CA GLY A 43 -8.84 -3.41 -2.50
C GLY A 43 -8.83 -2.63 -3.81
N ILE A 44 -8.04 -1.56 -3.88
CA ILE A 44 -7.85 -0.75 -5.11
C ILE A 44 -7.29 -1.63 -6.23
N THR A 45 -6.29 -2.45 -5.93
CA THR A 45 -5.70 -3.36 -6.92
C THR A 45 -6.68 -4.43 -7.38
N MET A 46 -7.60 -4.87 -6.51
CA MET A 46 -8.66 -5.83 -6.85
C MET A 46 -9.66 -5.29 -7.86
N LEU A 47 -9.85 -3.97 -7.95
CA LEU A 47 -10.71 -3.32 -8.96
C LEU A 47 -10.11 -3.41 -10.36
N LEU A 48 -8.82 -3.65 -10.48
CA LEU A 48 -8.18 -3.81 -11.78
C LEU A 48 -8.69 -5.08 -12.49
N PRO A 49 -8.97 -4.99 -13.80
CA PRO A 49 -9.38 -6.14 -14.58
C PRO A 49 -8.25 -7.20 -14.61
N LYS A 50 -8.67 -8.47 -14.69
CA LYS A 50 -7.73 -9.57 -14.93
C LYS A 50 -7.19 -9.47 -16.36
N GLY A 51 -5.90 -9.66 -16.55
CA GLY A 51 -5.29 -9.70 -17.89
C GLY A 51 -5.13 -8.33 -18.56
N ILE A 52 -4.85 -7.28 -17.78
CA ILE A 52 -4.46 -5.97 -18.33
C ILE A 52 -3.29 -6.18 -19.31
N LYS A 53 -3.35 -5.53 -20.48
CA LYS A 53 -2.24 -5.52 -21.45
C LYS A 53 -0.97 -4.95 -20.79
N ASP A 54 0.19 -5.53 -21.11
CA ASP A 54 1.46 -5.13 -20.52
C ASP A 54 1.76 -3.63 -20.65
N SER A 55 1.40 -3.02 -21.80
CA SER A 55 1.59 -1.59 -22.02
C SER A 55 0.81 -0.72 -21.02
N HIS A 56 -0.43 -1.10 -20.70
CA HIS A 56 -1.23 -0.41 -19.69
C HIS A 56 -0.76 -0.73 -18.28
N ALA A 57 -0.42 -1.98 -18.01
CA ALA A 57 0.08 -2.43 -16.71
C ALA A 57 1.37 -1.70 -16.32
N ALA A 58 2.27 -1.47 -17.28
CA ALA A 58 3.53 -0.74 -17.07
C ALA A 58 3.32 0.70 -16.57
N MET A 59 2.16 1.30 -16.86
CA MET A 59 1.80 2.64 -16.37
C MET A 59 0.92 2.59 -15.12
N ILE A 60 -0.08 1.71 -15.11
CA ILE A 60 -1.10 1.67 -14.04
C ILE A 60 -0.48 1.22 -12.72
N TYR A 61 0.40 0.22 -12.72
CA TYR A 61 0.97 -0.30 -11.48
C TYR A 61 1.85 0.72 -10.73
N PRO A 62 2.80 1.41 -11.39
CA PRO A 62 3.53 2.49 -10.74
C PRO A 62 2.63 3.61 -10.23
N LEU A 63 1.62 4.01 -11.02
CA LEU A 63 0.70 5.08 -10.62
C LEU A 63 -0.11 4.71 -9.37
N ILE A 64 -0.61 3.47 -9.27
CA ILE A 64 -1.32 3.01 -8.05
C ILE A 64 -0.38 2.99 -6.85
N CYS A 65 0.86 2.53 -7.02
CA CYS A 65 1.84 2.52 -5.94
C CYS A 65 2.17 3.94 -5.48
N GLY A 66 2.43 4.85 -6.43
CA GLY A 66 2.72 6.25 -6.13
C GLY A 66 1.54 6.96 -5.47
N LEU A 67 0.31 6.76 -5.98
CA LEU A 67 -0.89 7.33 -5.39
C LEU A 67 -1.13 6.82 -3.96
N HIS A 68 -0.96 5.53 -3.71
CA HIS A 68 -1.05 4.98 -2.36
C HIS A 68 -0.01 5.61 -1.42
N GLY A 69 1.22 5.82 -1.89
CA GLY A 69 2.25 6.52 -1.13
C GLY A 69 1.89 7.97 -0.83
N LEU A 70 1.33 8.69 -1.81
CA LEU A 70 0.87 10.07 -1.65
C LEU A 70 -0.28 10.20 -0.65
N LEU A 71 -1.17 9.22 -0.63
CA LEU A 71 -2.34 9.20 0.27
C LEU A 71 -2.03 8.54 1.62
N TYR A 72 -0.79 8.13 1.88
CA TYR A 72 -0.45 7.37 3.07
C TYR A 72 -0.81 8.12 4.36
N GLY A 73 -0.44 9.40 4.47
CA GLY A 73 -0.80 10.24 5.62
C GLY A 73 -2.30 10.41 5.79
N VAL A 74 -3.04 10.61 4.69
CA VAL A 74 -4.52 10.69 4.71
C VAL A 74 -5.14 9.38 5.21
N LEU A 75 -4.64 8.24 4.76
CA LEU A 75 -5.11 6.92 5.20
C LEU A 75 -4.76 6.64 6.67
N TYR A 76 -3.62 7.15 7.12
CA TYR A 76 -3.15 6.98 8.50
C TYR A 76 -3.88 7.88 9.50
N ALA A 77 -4.28 9.09 9.06
CA ALA A 77 -4.79 10.15 9.90
C ALA A 77 -6.02 9.78 10.75
N PRO A 78 -7.01 9.02 10.29
CA PRO A 78 -8.15 8.65 11.13
C PRO A 78 -7.74 7.84 12.36
N ALA A 79 -6.82 6.88 12.22
CA ALA A 79 -6.31 6.12 13.36
C ALA A 79 -5.48 7.02 14.28
N GLN A 80 -4.66 7.91 13.73
CA GLN A 80 -3.90 8.90 14.50
C GLN A 80 -4.83 9.78 15.33
N ALA A 81 -5.90 10.30 14.72
CA ALA A 81 -6.86 11.13 15.42
C ALA A 81 -7.55 10.38 16.58
N LEU A 82 -7.98 9.13 16.34
CA LEU A 82 -8.61 8.29 17.37
C LEU A 82 -7.65 7.96 18.52
N MET A 83 -6.41 7.65 18.21
CA MET A 83 -5.41 7.23 19.22
C MET A 83 -4.92 8.40 20.08
N PHE A 84 -4.87 9.61 19.54
CA PHE A 84 -4.32 10.78 20.21
C PHE A 84 -5.36 11.86 20.52
N GLY A 85 -6.65 11.57 20.28
CA GLY A 85 -7.74 12.51 20.62
C GLY A 85 -7.71 13.79 19.78
N LEU A 86 -7.27 13.72 18.52
CA LEU A 86 -7.27 14.87 17.63
C LEU A 86 -8.71 15.14 17.16
N ASP A 87 -9.10 16.40 17.20
CA ASP A 87 -10.30 16.87 16.50
C ASP A 87 -10.06 16.96 14.98
N PHE A 88 -11.06 17.39 14.23
CA PHE A 88 -10.96 17.47 12.78
C PHE A 88 -9.84 18.41 12.32
N ASP A 89 -9.70 19.58 12.94
CA ASP A 89 -8.67 20.56 12.58
C ASP A 89 -7.27 20.05 12.93
N GLY A 90 -7.13 19.38 14.06
CA GLY A 90 -5.90 18.68 14.47
C GLY A 90 -5.52 17.58 13.50
N MET A 91 -6.48 16.79 13.01
CA MET A 91 -6.25 15.75 12.01
C MET A 91 -5.78 16.37 10.67
N ILE A 92 -6.41 17.46 10.19
CA ILE A 92 -5.99 18.15 8.98
C ILE A 92 -4.58 18.73 9.15
N THR A 93 -4.31 19.37 10.29
CA THR A 93 -2.97 19.90 10.59
C THR A 93 -1.91 18.79 10.54
N TRP A 94 -2.22 17.61 11.09
CA TRP A 94 -1.33 16.46 11.06
C TRP A 94 -1.06 15.97 9.64
N ILE A 95 -2.10 15.89 8.77
CA ILE A 95 -1.95 15.53 7.34
C ILE A 95 -1.05 16.54 6.63
N VAL A 96 -1.30 17.83 6.80
CA VAL A 96 -0.52 18.89 6.14
C VAL A 96 0.94 18.86 6.60
N ALA A 97 1.20 18.67 7.89
CA ALA A 97 2.57 18.56 8.42
C ALA A 97 3.29 17.30 7.89
N GLY A 98 2.57 16.21 7.66
CA GLY A 98 3.10 14.95 7.12
C GLY A 98 3.30 14.94 5.60
N PHE A 99 2.71 15.88 4.87
CA PHE A 99 2.70 15.90 3.41
C PHE A 99 4.08 15.81 2.74
N PRO A 100 5.17 16.45 3.22
CA PRO A 100 6.50 16.27 2.65
C PRO A 100 6.97 14.80 2.67
N PHE A 101 6.63 14.06 3.73
CA PHE A 101 6.94 12.63 3.83
C PHE A 101 6.09 11.79 2.86
N ASP A 102 4.83 12.17 2.66
CA ASP A 102 3.96 11.52 1.68
C ASP A 102 4.47 11.72 0.25
N LEU A 103 5.06 12.86 -0.07
CA LEU A 103 5.73 13.09 -1.36
C LEU A 103 6.93 12.15 -1.56
N LEU A 104 7.73 11.92 -0.50
CA LEU A 104 8.84 10.97 -0.55
C LEU A 104 8.32 9.53 -0.73
N HIS A 105 7.27 9.15 -0.02
CA HIS A 105 6.61 7.85 -0.20
C HIS A 105 6.06 7.69 -1.62
N ALA A 106 5.41 8.73 -2.15
CA ALA A 106 4.88 8.72 -3.50
C ALA A 106 5.98 8.50 -4.55
N GLY A 107 7.08 9.25 -4.44
CA GLY A 107 8.22 9.11 -5.34
C GLY A 107 8.88 7.75 -5.26
N GLY A 108 9.18 7.26 -4.05
CA GLY A 108 9.77 5.94 -3.84
C GLY A 108 8.86 4.81 -4.32
N ASN A 109 7.57 4.88 -4.02
CA ASN A 109 6.59 3.88 -4.44
C ASN A 109 6.35 3.92 -5.95
N LEU A 110 6.37 5.09 -6.58
CA LEU A 110 6.26 5.23 -8.04
C LEU A 110 7.43 4.51 -8.71
N VAL A 111 8.66 4.78 -8.27
CA VAL A 111 9.88 4.14 -8.80
C VAL A 111 9.84 2.62 -8.58
N ALA A 112 9.57 2.17 -7.36
CA ALA A 112 9.43 0.75 -7.04
C ALA A 112 8.28 0.09 -7.83
N GLY A 113 7.23 0.84 -8.15
CA GLY A 113 6.09 0.39 -8.93
C GLY A 113 6.44 -0.11 -10.33
N PHE A 114 7.52 0.39 -10.94
CA PHE A 114 7.99 -0.11 -12.23
C PHE A 114 8.50 -1.56 -12.17
N LEU A 115 8.87 -2.04 -10.99
CA LEU A 115 9.26 -3.43 -10.77
C LEU A 115 8.05 -4.38 -10.67
N VAL A 116 6.85 -3.87 -10.50
CA VAL A 116 5.66 -4.71 -10.30
C VAL A 116 5.39 -5.60 -11.49
N LEU A 117 5.38 -5.04 -12.71
CA LEU A 117 5.09 -5.83 -13.92
C LEU A 117 6.10 -6.95 -14.18
N PRO A 118 7.43 -6.70 -14.18
CA PRO A 118 8.40 -7.79 -14.37
C PRO A 118 8.32 -8.86 -13.27
N LEU A 119 8.12 -8.46 -12.00
CA LEU A 119 7.99 -9.41 -10.90
C LEU A 119 6.70 -10.24 -10.97
N VAL A 120 5.59 -9.66 -11.44
CA VAL A 120 4.35 -10.39 -11.73
C VAL A 120 4.59 -11.47 -12.79
N LYS A 121 5.33 -11.14 -13.86
CA LYS A 121 5.67 -12.12 -14.91
C LYS A 121 6.52 -13.28 -14.38
N VAL A 122 7.51 -12.97 -13.55
CA VAL A 122 8.35 -14.00 -12.90
C VAL A 122 7.51 -14.91 -12.02
N LEU A 123 6.66 -14.35 -11.16
CA LEU A 123 5.79 -15.12 -10.27
C LEU A 123 4.85 -16.05 -11.04
N LYS A 124 4.18 -15.55 -12.09
CA LYS A 124 3.31 -16.36 -12.93
C LYS A 124 4.06 -17.51 -13.60
N LYS A 125 5.30 -17.27 -14.07
CA LYS A 125 6.14 -18.31 -14.67
C LYS A 125 6.53 -19.42 -13.66
N LEU A 126 6.71 -19.05 -12.39
CA LEU A 126 7.04 -20.03 -11.33
C LEU A 126 5.82 -20.88 -10.94
N GLU A 127 4.61 -20.33 -10.99
CA GLU A 127 3.38 -21.08 -10.67
C GLU A 127 2.98 -22.11 -11.73
N HIS A 128 3.41 -21.89 -12.98
CA HIS A 128 3.11 -22.82 -14.09
C HIS A 128 4.19 -23.90 -14.27
N ARG A 129 5.13 -24.03 -13.34
CA ARG A 129 6.13 -25.11 -13.26
C ARG A 129 5.70 -26.17 -12.26
#